data_e23386bf42da22cdc973d79728e9b4d3
#
_entry.id   e23386bf42da22cdc973d79728e9b4d3
#
_cell.length_a   1.000
_cell.length_b   1.000
_cell.length_c   1.000
_cell.angle_alpha   90.00
_cell.angle_beta   90.00
_cell.angle_gamma   90.00
#
_symmetry.space_group_name_H-M   'P 1'
#
loop_
_entity.id
_entity.type
_entity.pdbx_description
1 polymer ?
#
loop_
_entity_poly.entity_id
_entity_poly.type
_entity_poly.pdbx_seq_one_letter_code
_entity_poly.pdbx_strand_id
1 'polypeptide(L)'
;MTGSPDLPQNAPQTELLTLGRSSIDLYSLDIGAAFSDITRFGAYLGGSPVNIAVGASRLGVRAGLLTAVGEDQVGDFILAGLRREGVETRYIPRKPGTRSSAVMLAIQPPDKFPITFYRENAADIQLGIADLRAVPIESARALVLGGSALARDPSRSATLHAARRAHDADVTVYLDLDFRADQWTDPLAFGLNIRALLRDVDVVLGTEEEINAALLQDAEDVVIRHSMITAPEIRGDVAANTAALLQDVPVVVVKEGARGCTVHQQGEVAIQVPGFPVEVLSVLGAGDAFAAGLVTGRLRGLDWQASARLGNACGAIVVTRVGCADFTPTWEEVQRLMDGLEVGT
;
A
#
# COMPACT_ATOMS: atom_id res chain seq x y z
N MET A 1 17.65 29.33 17.79
CA MET A 1 18.61 28.35 17.28
C MET A 1 18.41 27.07 18.08
N THR A 2 17.55 26.20 17.61
CA THR A 2 17.37 24.86 18.19
C THR A 2 17.98 23.90 17.20
N GLY A 3 19.20 23.40 17.54
CA GLY A 3 19.90 22.42 16.73
C GLY A 3 19.07 21.15 16.56
N SER A 4 18.95 20.67 15.35
CA SER A 4 18.47 19.32 15.05
C SER A 4 19.33 18.32 15.83
N PRO A 5 18.77 17.31 16.50
CA PRO A 5 19.57 16.29 17.14
C PRO A 5 20.41 15.56 16.08
N ASP A 6 21.73 15.54 16.29
CA ASP A 6 22.64 14.74 15.48
C ASP A 6 22.21 13.28 15.50
N LEU A 7 21.90 12.75 14.33
CA LEU A 7 21.52 11.34 14.13
C LEU A 7 22.78 10.47 14.42
N PRO A 8 22.64 9.36 15.14
CA PRO A 8 23.75 8.44 15.35
C PRO A 8 24.22 7.89 13.99
N GLN A 9 25.47 8.16 13.64
CA GLN A 9 26.11 7.79 12.35
C GLN A 9 26.21 6.27 12.08
N ASN A 10 25.74 5.42 13.01
CA ASN A 10 25.81 3.95 12.92
C ASN A 10 24.44 3.25 12.99
N ALA A 11 23.32 3.93 12.75
CA ALA A 11 22.05 3.22 12.62
C ALA A 11 22.03 2.41 11.31
N PRO A 12 21.58 1.15 11.31
CA PRO A 12 21.48 0.36 10.09
C PRO A 12 20.60 1.11 9.06
N GLN A 13 21.12 1.20 7.83
CA GLN A 13 20.49 1.95 6.75
C GLN A 13 19.11 1.35 6.39
N THR A 14 18.07 2.18 6.28
CA THR A 14 16.74 1.77 5.80
C THR A 14 16.86 1.32 4.33
N GLU A 15 16.39 0.10 4.04
CA GLU A 15 16.45 -0.46 2.67
C GLU A 15 15.23 -0.11 1.85
N LEU A 16 14.06 -0.07 2.52
CA LEU A 16 12.77 0.24 1.93
C LEU A 16 12.15 1.45 2.62
N LEU A 17 11.76 2.44 1.84
CA LEU A 17 10.87 3.50 2.30
C LEU A 17 9.49 3.31 1.67
N THR A 18 8.42 3.45 2.45
CA THR A 18 7.06 3.54 1.94
C THR A 18 6.49 4.91 2.23
N LEU A 19 5.68 5.48 1.32
CA LEU A 19 5.10 6.82 1.47
C LEU A 19 3.59 6.81 1.25
N GLY A 20 2.86 7.40 2.18
CA GLY A 20 1.43 7.68 2.03
C GLY A 20 0.64 7.61 3.33
N ARG A 21 -0.59 7.10 3.25
CA ARG A 21 -1.57 7.10 4.32
C ARG A 21 -1.17 6.21 5.50
N SER A 22 -1.47 6.70 6.71
CA SER A 22 -1.47 5.90 7.94
C SER A 22 -2.77 6.13 8.71
N SER A 23 -3.32 5.09 9.34
CA SER A 23 -4.57 5.18 10.11
C SER A 23 -4.61 4.20 11.26
N ILE A 24 -5.54 4.46 12.20
CA ILE A 24 -6.10 3.41 13.03
C ILE A 24 -7.29 2.81 12.28
N ASP A 25 -7.29 1.50 12.10
CA ASP A 25 -8.39 0.79 11.46
C ASP A 25 -9.20 0.05 12.52
N LEU A 26 -10.49 0.37 12.59
CA LEU A 26 -11.44 -0.21 13.53
C LEU A 26 -12.27 -1.26 12.80
N TYR A 27 -11.92 -2.54 12.99
CA TYR A 27 -12.60 -3.68 12.36
C TYR A 27 -13.69 -4.21 13.28
N SER A 28 -14.90 -4.41 12.73
CA SER A 28 -15.97 -5.04 13.46
C SER A 28 -15.55 -6.41 14.01
N LEU A 29 -15.77 -6.63 15.30
CA LEU A 29 -15.66 -7.95 15.92
C LEU A 29 -17.00 -8.72 15.85
N ASP A 30 -18.07 -8.06 15.46
CA ASP A 30 -19.41 -8.64 15.25
C ASP A 30 -19.54 -9.03 13.76
N ILE A 31 -18.89 -10.16 13.40
CA ILE A 31 -18.78 -10.63 12.01
C ILE A 31 -20.17 -10.94 11.44
N GLY A 32 -20.47 -10.46 10.24
CA GLY A 32 -21.76 -10.62 9.56
C GLY A 32 -22.84 -9.62 9.97
N ALA A 33 -22.63 -8.82 11.01
CA ALA A 33 -23.59 -7.84 11.46
C ALA A 33 -23.78 -6.69 10.44
N ALA A 34 -24.99 -6.15 10.36
CA ALA A 34 -25.18 -4.88 9.66
C ALA A 34 -24.41 -3.77 10.37
N PHE A 35 -23.94 -2.76 9.62
CA PHE A 35 -23.09 -1.71 10.20
C PHE A 35 -23.78 -0.99 11.39
N SER A 36 -25.10 -0.80 11.35
CA SER A 36 -25.91 -0.22 12.41
C SER A 36 -25.94 -1.05 13.71
N ASP A 37 -25.66 -2.34 13.61
CA ASP A 37 -25.82 -3.30 14.72
C ASP A 37 -24.47 -3.68 15.35
N ILE A 38 -23.38 -3.12 14.84
CA ILE A 38 -22.03 -3.36 15.38
C ILE A 38 -21.89 -2.66 16.73
N THR A 39 -21.45 -3.42 17.73
CA THR A 39 -21.23 -2.92 19.08
C THR A 39 -19.77 -2.94 19.52
N ARG A 40 -18.91 -3.72 18.81
CA ARG A 40 -17.51 -3.92 19.18
C ARG A 40 -16.58 -3.80 17.99
N PHE A 41 -15.48 -3.12 18.21
CA PHE A 41 -14.40 -2.97 17.21
C PHE A 41 -13.05 -3.36 17.80
N GLY A 42 -12.22 -4.05 17.01
CA GLY A 42 -10.80 -4.22 17.26
C GLY A 42 -10.01 -3.11 16.56
N ALA A 43 -8.96 -2.63 17.20
CA ALA A 43 -8.11 -1.55 16.69
C ALA A 43 -6.80 -2.14 16.11
N TYR A 44 -6.50 -1.80 14.86
CA TYR A 44 -5.34 -2.29 14.12
C TYR A 44 -4.62 -1.15 13.40
N LEU A 45 -3.37 -1.39 13.00
CA LEU A 45 -2.66 -0.51 12.08
C LEU A 45 -3.30 -0.58 10.69
N GLY A 46 -3.42 0.57 10.02
CA GLY A 46 -3.99 0.64 8.68
C GLY A 46 -3.32 1.65 7.75
N GLY A 47 -3.65 1.52 6.48
CA GLY A 47 -3.06 2.28 5.39
C GLY A 47 -2.14 1.40 4.53
N SER A 48 -2.34 1.39 3.19
CA SER A 48 -1.54 0.56 2.29
C SER A 48 -0.02 0.72 2.53
N PRO A 49 0.57 1.94 2.60
CA PRO A 49 2.00 2.08 2.88
C PRO A 49 2.43 1.56 4.26
N VAL A 50 1.56 1.64 5.28
CA VAL A 50 1.80 1.03 6.60
C VAL A 50 1.85 -0.49 6.48
N ASN A 51 0.86 -1.07 5.82
CA ASN A 51 0.73 -2.52 5.64
C ASN A 51 1.94 -3.08 4.87
N ILE A 52 2.39 -2.37 3.83
CA ILE A 52 3.58 -2.74 3.04
C ILE A 52 4.85 -2.65 3.90
N ALA A 53 5.03 -1.57 4.68
CA ALA A 53 6.20 -1.40 5.55
C ALA A 53 6.28 -2.49 6.62
N VAL A 54 5.15 -2.78 7.29
CA VAL A 54 5.05 -3.84 8.30
C VAL A 54 5.30 -5.21 7.67
N GLY A 55 4.65 -5.50 6.53
CA GLY A 55 4.85 -6.76 5.82
C GLY A 55 6.31 -6.98 5.43
N ALA A 56 6.97 -5.97 4.85
CA ALA A 56 8.38 -6.03 4.51
C ALA A 56 9.28 -6.20 5.75
N SER A 57 8.98 -5.52 6.86
CA SER A 57 9.69 -5.67 8.13
C SER A 57 9.59 -7.10 8.66
N ARG A 58 8.40 -7.71 8.67
CA ARG A 58 8.18 -9.11 9.07
C ARG A 58 8.89 -10.12 8.15
N LEU A 59 9.14 -9.73 6.90
CA LEU A 59 9.95 -10.49 5.96
C LEU A 59 11.45 -10.21 6.10
N GLY A 60 11.88 -9.41 7.09
CA GLY A 60 13.28 -9.15 7.42
C GLY A 60 13.92 -7.99 6.64
N VAL A 61 13.15 -7.12 6.00
CA VAL A 61 13.62 -5.90 5.34
C VAL A 61 13.60 -4.74 6.35
N ARG A 62 14.66 -3.93 6.39
CA ARG A 62 14.67 -2.68 7.19
C ARG A 62 13.81 -1.63 6.51
N ALA A 63 12.55 -1.57 6.91
CA ALA A 63 11.54 -0.68 6.35
C ALA A 63 11.36 0.59 7.19
N GLY A 64 11.08 1.71 6.53
CA GLY A 64 10.69 2.97 7.14
C GLY A 64 9.45 3.55 6.44
N LEU A 65 8.67 4.33 7.18
CA LEU A 65 7.44 4.93 6.69
C LEU A 65 7.54 6.45 6.63
N LEU A 66 7.14 7.02 5.50
CA LEU A 66 6.99 8.46 5.27
C LEU A 66 5.49 8.80 5.26
N THR A 67 5.03 9.31 6.37
CA THR A 67 3.65 9.76 6.62
C THR A 67 3.67 10.89 7.65
N ALA A 68 2.51 11.33 8.11
CA ALA A 68 2.43 12.20 9.27
C ALA A 68 1.28 11.77 10.18
N VAL A 69 1.41 12.05 11.48
CA VAL A 69 0.36 11.79 12.47
C VAL A 69 -0.02 13.07 13.20
N GLY A 70 -1.21 13.13 13.76
CA GLY A 70 -1.65 14.22 14.62
C GLY A 70 -0.97 14.22 15.98
N GLU A 71 -1.13 15.33 16.71
CA GLU A 71 -0.81 15.41 18.14
C GLU A 71 -1.98 14.84 18.96
N ASP A 72 -2.30 13.55 18.73
CA ASP A 72 -3.42 12.86 19.34
C ASP A 72 -3.08 11.40 19.70
N GLN A 73 -3.95 10.76 20.46
CA GLN A 73 -3.76 9.40 20.95
C GLN A 73 -3.79 8.36 19.80
N VAL A 74 -4.48 8.66 18.70
CA VAL A 74 -4.45 7.82 17.49
C VAL A 74 -3.07 7.85 16.86
N GLY A 75 -2.42 9.02 16.79
CA GLY A 75 -1.03 9.15 16.37
C GLY A 75 -0.07 8.38 17.27
N ASP A 76 -0.30 8.39 18.60
CA ASP A 76 0.49 7.58 19.54
C ASP A 76 0.32 6.08 19.28
N PHE A 77 -0.92 5.63 19.05
CA PHE A 77 -1.24 4.24 18.69
C PHE A 77 -0.48 3.81 17.42
N ILE A 78 -0.57 4.60 16.35
CA ILE A 78 0.09 4.32 15.08
C ILE A 78 1.61 4.21 15.28
N LEU A 79 2.23 5.19 15.93
CA LEU A 79 3.69 5.18 16.14
C LEU A 79 4.14 4.03 17.03
N ALA A 80 3.37 3.70 18.08
CA ALA A 80 3.68 2.57 18.97
C ALA A 80 3.56 1.24 18.22
N GLY A 81 2.53 1.07 17.39
CA GLY A 81 2.33 -0.10 16.54
C GLY A 81 3.48 -0.30 15.55
N LEU A 82 3.82 0.74 14.80
CA LEU A 82 4.93 0.70 13.84
C LEU A 82 6.26 0.29 14.50
N ARG A 83 6.56 0.84 15.68
CA ARG A 83 7.77 0.49 16.44
C ARG A 83 7.78 -0.97 16.89
N ARG A 84 6.63 -1.51 17.33
CA ARG A 84 6.51 -2.95 17.68
C ARG A 84 6.80 -3.84 16.49
N GLU A 85 6.40 -3.41 15.28
CA GLU A 85 6.64 -4.12 14.03
C GLU A 85 8.03 -3.86 13.42
N GLY A 86 8.90 -3.12 14.11
CA GLY A 86 10.26 -2.84 13.66
C GLY A 86 10.37 -1.84 12.51
N VAL A 87 9.30 -1.10 12.21
CA VAL A 87 9.31 -0.06 11.17
C VAL A 87 9.94 1.22 11.71
N GLU A 88 10.84 1.82 10.96
CA GLU A 88 11.49 3.08 11.30
C GLU A 88 10.49 4.25 11.28
N THR A 89 10.36 4.94 12.40
CA THR A 89 9.38 6.01 12.61
C THR A 89 9.99 7.41 12.77
N ARG A 90 11.32 7.56 12.74
CA ARG A 90 12.01 8.85 12.98
C ARG A 90 11.64 9.94 11.97
N TYR A 91 11.17 9.54 10.79
CA TYR A 91 10.78 10.44 9.71
C TYR A 91 9.30 10.80 9.70
N ILE A 92 8.54 10.41 10.73
CA ILE A 92 7.10 10.69 10.83
C ILE A 92 6.88 11.93 11.69
N PRO A 93 6.59 13.11 11.09
CA PRO A 93 6.29 14.32 11.84
C PRO A 93 4.92 14.24 12.51
N ARG A 94 4.77 14.96 13.61
CA ARG A 94 3.47 15.30 14.19
C ARG A 94 2.98 16.64 13.62
N LYS A 95 1.72 16.70 13.22
CA LYS A 95 1.11 17.88 12.62
C LYS A 95 0.14 18.54 13.60
N PRO A 96 0.52 19.69 14.20
CA PRO A 96 -0.34 20.43 15.11
C PRO A 96 -1.67 20.84 14.44
N GLY A 97 -2.75 20.78 15.18
CA GLY A 97 -4.07 21.20 14.72
C GLY A 97 -4.77 20.24 13.73
N THR A 98 -4.14 19.09 13.41
CA THR A 98 -4.74 18.03 12.61
C THR A 98 -5.09 16.81 13.45
N ARG A 99 -5.82 15.86 12.87
CA ARG A 99 -6.10 14.55 13.48
C ARG A 99 -5.42 13.45 12.70
N SER A 100 -4.99 12.40 13.40
CA SER A 100 -4.60 11.16 12.72
C SER A 100 -5.82 10.53 12.06
N SER A 101 -5.62 9.89 10.90
CA SER A 101 -6.68 9.25 10.14
C SER A 101 -7.24 8.03 10.86
N ALA A 102 -8.54 7.78 10.70
CA ALA A 102 -9.23 6.60 11.21
C ALA A 102 -10.09 5.98 10.10
N VAL A 103 -10.26 4.66 10.18
CA VAL A 103 -11.12 3.90 9.28
C VAL A 103 -12.03 3.01 10.12
N MET A 104 -13.30 2.94 9.76
CA MET A 104 -14.23 1.97 10.34
C MET A 104 -14.71 1.04 9.26
N LEU A 105 -14.74 -0.26 9.55
CA LEU A 105 -15.22 -1.24 8.59
C LEU A 105 -16.02 -2.37 9.25
N ALA A 106 -17.05 -2.81 8.53
CA ALA A 106 -17.78 -4.03 8.83
C ALA A 106 -17.16 -5.20 8.04
N ILE A 107 -17.24 -6.38 8.62
CA ILE A 107 -16.82 -7.64 7.99
C ILE A 107 -18.07 -8.48 7.76
N GLN A 108 -18.54 -8.52 6.52
CA GLN A 108 -19.75 -9.23 6.10
C GLN A 108 -19.38 -10.27 5.01
N PRO A 109 -18.81 -11.40 5.40
CA PRO A 109 -18.43 -12.44 4.44
C PRO A 109 -19.62 -12.87 3.56
N PRO A 110 -19.39 -13.37 2.32
CA PRO A 110 -18.05 -13.63 1.79
C PRO A 110 -17.36 -12.43 1.11
N ASP A 111 -18.10 -11.39 0.69
CA ASP A 111 -17.65 -10.39 -0.28
C ASP A 111 -17.98 -8.94 0.07
N LYS A 112 -18.55 -8.67 1.25
CA LYS A 112 -18.96 -7.31 1.66
C LYS A 112 -18.11 -6.81 2.83
N PHE A 113 -17.42 -5.71 2.59
CA PHE A 113 -16.56 -5.04 3.56
C PHE A 113 -16.83 -3.53 3.53
N PRO A 114 -18.02 -3.05 4.00
CA PRO A 114 -18.32 -1.63 4.04
C PRO A 114 -17.29 -0.87 4.85
N ILE A 115 -16.65 0.12 4.21
CA ILE A 115 -15.57 0.91 4.80
C ILE A 115 -15.98 2.37 4.80
N THR A 116 -15.66 3.08 5.90
CA THR A 116 -15.79 4.53 6.01
C THR A 116 -14.45 5.12 6.45
N PHE A 117 -13.94 6.05 5.66
CA PHE A 117 -12.70 6.78 5.97
C PHE A 117 -13.01 8.10 6.68
N TYR A 118 -12.38 8.32 7.83
CA TYR A 118 -12.35 9.61 8.52
C TYR A 118 -10.99 10.26 8.25
N ARG A 119 -10.86 10.87 7.04
CA ARG A 119 -9.59 11.40 6.55
C ARG A 119 -9.68 12.88 6.12
N GLU A 120 -10.78 13.57 6.39
CA GLU A 120 -10.90 14.99 6.13
C GLU A 120 -9.88 15.76 6.99
N ASN A 121 -8.99 16.54 6.34
CA ASN A 121 -7.93 17.28 7.01
C ASN A 121 -7.03 16.42 7.92
N ALA A 122 -6.83 15.15 7.59
CA ALA A 122 -6.00 14.25 8.38
C ALA A 122 -4.51 14.61 8.26
N ALA A 123 -3.75 14.24 9.29
CA ALA A 123 -2.34 14.59 9.41
C ALA A 123 -1.49 14.04 8.25
N ASP A 124 -1.78 12.84 7.76
CA ASP A 124 -1.06 12.22 6.65
C ASP A 124 -1.20 13.00 5.33
N ILE A 125 -2.35 13.67 5.11
CA ILE A 125 -2.53 14.59 3.99
C ILE A 125 -1.64 15.84 4.13
N GLN A 126 -1.27 16.21 5.36
CA GLN A 126 -0.44 17.39 5.65
C GLN A 126 1.07 17.09 5.57
N LEU A 127 1.47 15.90 5.13
CA LEU A 127 2.86 15.62 4.81
C LEU A 127 3.31 16.51 3.65
N GLY A 128 4.28 17.40 3.90
CA GLY A 128 4.76 18.34 2.90
C GLY A 128 6.21 18.07 2.48
N ILE A 129 6.65 18.72 1.41
CA ILE A 129 8.04 18.64 0.91
C ILE A 129 9.07 18.97 2.00
N ALA A 130 8.74 19.95 2.88
CA ALA A 130 9.64 20.33 3.96
C ALA A 130 9.91 19.19 4.96
N ASP A 131 8.96 18.31 5.18
CA ASP A 131 9.09 17.17 6.09
C ASP A 131 10.07 16.11 5.55
N LEU A 132 10.26 16.08 4.23
CA LEU A 132 11.13 15.12 3.55
C LEU A 132 12.59 15.55 3.48
N ARG A 133 12.94 16.78 3.89
CA ARG A 133 14.31 17.33 3.74
C ARG A 133 15.37 16.50 4.45
N ALA A 134 15.05 15.99 5.64
CA ALA A 134 15.99 15.19 6.46
C ALA A 134 15.87 13.67 6.18
N VAL A 135 14.98 13.26 5.28
CA VAL A 135 14.82 11.85 4.93
C VAL A 135 15.89 11.46 3.90
N PRO A 136 16.72 10.45 4.17
CA PRO A 136 17.75 10.01 3.24
C PRO A 136 17.18 9.08 2.16
N ILE A 137 16.28 9.60 1.32
CA ILE A 137 15.60 8.84 0.26
C ILE A 137 16.64 8.22 -0.69
N GLU A 138 17.67 9.00 -1.01
CA GLU A 138 18.75 8.62 -1.93
C GLU A 138 19.63 7.45 -1.42
N SER A 139 19.48 7.12 -0.14
CA SER A 139 20.23 6.01 0.47
C SER A 139 19.40 4.73 0.57
N ALA A 140 18.10 4.78 0.29
CA ALA A 140 17.28 3.59 0.23
C ALA A 140 17.57 2.78 -1.05
N ARG A 141 17.14 1.52 -1.07
CA ARG A 141 17.20 0.66 -2.26
C ARG A 141 15.89 0.66 -3.04
N ALA A 142 14.79 0.95 -2.34
CA ALA A 142 13.46 1.06 -2.94
C ALA A 142 12.61 2.09 -2.20
N LEU A 143 11.73 2.75 -2.97
CA LEU A 143 10.65 3.62 -2.48
C LEU A 143 9.32 3.09 -3.02
N VAL A 144 8.36 2.80 -2.13
CA VAL A 144 7.00 2.44 -2.51
C VAL A 144 6.07 3.61 -2.22
N LEU A 145 5.32 4.03 -3.22
CA LEU A 145 4.35 5.12 -3.16
C LEU A 145 2.94 4.55 -3.21
N GLY A 146 2.07 5.00 -2.33
CA GLY A 146 0.63 4.70 -2.40
C GLY A 146 -0.09 5.76 -3.24
N GLY A 147 -0.87 5.35 -4.25
CA GLY A 147 -1.61 6.27 -5.13
C GLY A 147 -2.59 7.18 -4.40
N SER A 148 -3.17 6.71 -3.28
CA SER A 148 -4.05 7.53 -2.43
C SER A 148 -3.36 8.75 -1.79
N ALA A 149 -2.01 8.80 -1.76
CA ALA A 149 -1.25 9.97 -1.32
C ALA A 149 -1.32 11.15 -2.30
N LEU A 150 -1.66 10.88 -3.57
CA LEU A 150 -1.81 11.90 -4.62
C LEU A 150 -3.15 12.61 -4.60
N ALA A 151 -4.10 12.21 -3.75
CA ALA A 151 -5.46 12.75 -3.78
C ALA A 151 -5.53 14.25 -3.41
N ARG A 152 -4.67 14.72 -2.51
CA ARG A 152 -4.70 16.11 -2.02
C ARG A 152 -3.30 16.64 -1.72
N ASP A 153 -3.12 17.96 -1.88
CA ASP A 153 -1.96 18.68 -1.36
C ASP A 153 -2.10 18.91 0.16
N PRO A 154 -0.94 19.02 0.87
CA PRO A 154 0.44 19.00 0.38
C PRO A 154 1.04 17.59 0.16
N SER A 155 0.33 16.50 0.53
CA SER A 155 0.81 15.11 0.38
C SER A 155 1.14 14.76 -1.07
N ARG A 156 0.30 15.21 -2.04
CA ARG A 156 0.57 15.03 -3.47
C ARG A 156 1.92 15.62 -3.88
N SER A 157 2.17 16.88 -3.55
CA SER A 157 3.44 17.54 -3.88
C SER A 157 4.63 16.87 -3.20
N ALA A 158 4.47 16.39 -1.96
CA ALA A 158 5.50 15.63 -1.26
C ALA A 158 5.79 14.28 -1.95
N THR A 159 4.75 13.58 -2.41
CA THR A 159 4.86 12.30 -3.13
C THR A 159 5.61 12.47 -4.45
N LEU A 160 5.22 13.47 -5.26
CA LEU A 160 5.91 13.80 -6.51
C LEU A 160 7.39 14.15 -6.26
N HIS A 161 7.66 14.92 -5.22
CA HIS A 161 9.03 15.30 -4.85
C HIS A 161 9.86 14.09 -4.39
N ALA A 162 9.27 13.19 -3.60
CA ALA A 162 9.94 11.96 -3.14
C ALA A 162 10.27 11.04 -4.31
N ALA A 163 9.33 10.85 -5.24
CA ALA A 163 9.55 10.05 -6.45
C ALA A 163 10.72 10.60 -7.28
N ARG A 164 10.70 11.91 -7.55
CA ARG A 164 11.78 12.58 -8.31
C ARG A 164 13.13 12.39 -7.63
N ARG A 165 13.25 12.61 -6.31
CA ARG A 165 14.49 12.41 -5.57
C ARG A 165 14.99 10.98 -5.63
N ALA A 166 14.09 10.01 -5.52
CA ALA A 166 14.43 8.59 -5.62
C ALA A 166 14.93 8.24 -7.03
N HIS A 167 14.18 8.65 -8.06
CA HIS A 167 14.53 8.43 -9.45
C HIS A 167 15.89 9.06 -9.82
N ASP A 168 16.15 10.31 -9.44
CA ASP A 168 17.41 11.01 -9.72
C ASP A 168 18.63 10.38 -9.00
N ALA A 169 18.38 9.50 -8.02
CA ALA A 169 19.41 8.77 -7.25
C ALA A 169 19.44 7.26 -7.56
N ASP A 170 18.81 6.81 -8.64
CA ASP A 170 18.74 5.39 -9.04
C ASP A 170 18.13 4.47 -7.96
N VAL A 171 17.25 5.01 -7.09
CA VAL A 171 16.45 4.24 -6.15
C VAL A 171 15.21 3.73 -6.86
N THR A 172 14.97 2.41 -6.86
CA THR A 172 13.81 1.82 -7.54
C THR A 172 12.50 2.33 -6.96
N VAL A 173 11.66 2.95 -7.78
CA VAL A 173 10.36 3.53 -7.39
C VAL A 173 9.23 2.60 -7.80
N TYR A 174 8.48 2.12 -6.80
CA TYR A 174 7.25 1.35 -6.97
C TYR A 174 6.05 2.25 -6.70
N LEU A 175 5.03 2.15 -7.52
CA LEU A 175 3.73 2.79 -7.31
C LEU A 175 2.66 1.72 -7.14
N ASP A 176 2.15 1.54 -5.93
CA ASP A 176 0.90 0.81 -5.72
C ASP A 176 -0.27 1.76 -5.98
N LEU A 177 -1.08 1.44 -6.96
CA LEU A 177 -2.16 2.32 -7.43
C LEU A 177 -3.16 2.65 -6.33
N ASP A 178 -3.50 1.70 -5.45
CA ASP A 178 -4.37 1.90 -4.27
C ASP A 178 -5.53 2.87 -4.54
N PHE A 179 -6.31 2.60 -5.61
CA PHE A 179 -7.44 3.44 -5.98
C PHE A 179 -8.57 3.31 -4.95
N ARG A 180 -8.98 4.43 -4.38
CA ARG A 180 -10.11 4.56 -3.46
C ARG A 180 -11.01 5.69 -3.96
N ALA A 181 -12.10 5.36 -4.61
CA ALA A 181 -12.93 6.33 -5.33
C ALA A 181 -13.43 7.47 -4.44
N ASP A 182 -13.76 7.19 -3.17
CA ASP A 182 -14.24 8.17 -2.19
C ASP A 182 -13.16 9.16 -1.70
N GLN A 183 -11.90 8.90 -1.99
CA GLN A 183 -10.78 9.81 -1.66
C GLN A 183 -10.58 10.91 -2.71
N TRP A 184 -11.24 10.79 -3.86
CA TRP A 184 -11.13 11.72 -5.00
C TRP A 184 -12.41 12.51 -5.19
N THR A 185 -12.29 13.82 -5.42
CA THR A 185 -13.44 14.67 -5.75
C THR A 185 -14.05 14.26 -7.10
N ASP A 186 -13.18 13.82 -8.01
CA ASP A 186 -13.53 13.30 -9.32
C ASP A 186 -12.65 12.07 -9.60
N PRO A 187 -13.21 10.90 -9.95
CA PRO A 187 -12.43 9.70 -10.22
C PRO A 187 -11.43 9.86 -11.38
N LEU A 188 -11.71 10.74 -12.36
CA LEU A 188 -10.78 11.06 -13.44
C LEU A 188 -9.50 11.74 -12.94
N ALA A 189 -9.58 12.45 -11.80
CA ALA A 189 -8.42 13.10 -11.22
C ALA A 189 -7.37 12.08 -10.73
N PHE A 190 -7.79 10.86 -10.35
CA PHE A 190 -6.86 9.78 -10.03
C PHE A 190 -5.93 9.50 -11.21
N GLY A 191 -6.47 9.14 -12.36
CA GLY A 191 -5.68 8.81 -13.55
C GLY A 191 -4.77 9.96 -14.00
N LEU A 192 -5.23 11.23 -13.91
CA LEU A 192 -4.40 12.39 -14.24
C LEU A 192 -3.17 12.49 -13.33
N ASN A 193 -3.34 12.30 -12.01
CA ASN A 193 -2.25 12.39 -11.05
C ASN A 193 -1.31 11.19 -11.14
N ILE A 194 -1.83 9.97 -11.38
CA ILE A 194 -1.01 8.79 -11.64
C ILE A 194 -0.10 9.02 -12.85
N ARG A 195 -0.66 9.41 -14.01
CA ARG A 195 0.12 9.64 -15.23
C ARG A 195 1.17 10.75 -15.07
N ALA A 196 0.91 11.78 -14.27
CA ALA A 196 1.90 12.81 -13.98
C ALA A 196 3.13 12.29 -13.23
N LEU A 197 2.98 11.17 -12.50
CA LEU A 197 4.04 10.56 -11.68
C LEU A 197 4.86 9.51 -12.46
N LEU A 198 4.28 8.87 -13.51
CA LEU A 198 4.85 7.67 -14.15
C LEU A 198 6.30 7.84 -14.62
N ARG A 199 6.69 9.02 -15.07
CA ARG A 199 8.07 9.28 -15.52
C ARG A 199 9.15 9.08 -14.45
N ASP A 200 8.76 9.05 -13.18
CA ASP A 200 9.63 8.88 -12.02
C ASP A 200 9.39 7.52 -11.32
N VAL A 201 8.68 6.59 -12.02
CA VAL A 201 8.28 5.28 -11.51
C VAL A 201 8.90 4.19 -12.35
N ASP A 202 9.43 3.15 -11.71
CA ASP A 202 9.98 1.97 -12.38
C ASP A 202 8.98 0.83 -12.45
N VAL A 203 8.11 0.70 -11.46
CA VAL A 203 7.17 -0.43 -11.32
C VAL A 203 5.80 0.07 -10.87
N VAL A 204 4.77 -0.22 -11.64
CA VAL A 204 3.37 -0.01 -11.25
C VAL A 204 2.77 -1.33 -10.76
N LEU A 205 2.09 -1.30 -9.62
CA LEU A 205 1.34 -2.41 -9.04
C LEU A 205 -0.15 -2.04 -8.97
N GLY A 206 -1.04 -2.89 -9.46
CA GLY A 206 -2.47 -2.63 -9.37
C GLY A 206 -3.32 -3.87 -9.60
N THR A 207 -4.57 -3.85 -9.14
CA THR A 207 -5.60 -4.79 -9.58
C THR A 207 -6.06 -4.45 -11.00
N GLU A 208 -6.86 -5.31 -11.62
CA GLU A 208 -7.44 -5.06 -12.94
C GLU A 208 -8.24 -3.74 -12.93
N GLU A 209 -9.04 -3.50 -11.88
CA GLU A 209 -9.81 -2.26 -11.68
C GLU A 209 -8.90 -1.03 -11.49
N GLU A 210 -7.82 -1.17 -10.74
CA GLU A 210 -6.88 -0.08 -10.50
C GLU A 210 -6.08 0.29 -11.77
N ILE A 211 -5.73 -0.69 -12.59
CA ILE A 211 -5.14 -0.46 -13.93
C ILE A 211 -6.11 0.32 -14.82
N ASN A 212 -7.40 -0.08 -14.83
CA ASN A 212 -8.42 0.64 -15.60
C ASN A 212 -8.62 2.07 -15.04
N ALA A 213 -8.62 2.24 -13.72
CA ALA A 213 -8.76 3.56 -13.07
C ALA A 213 -7.61 4.51 -13.41
N ALA A 214 -6.38 4.02 -13.55
CA ALA A 214 -5.21 4.82 -13.91
C ALA A 214 -5.33 5.48 -15.30
N LEU A 215 -6.12 4.87 -16.21
CA LEU A 215 -6.35 5.35 -17.57
C LEU A 215 -7.83 5.68 -17.85
N LEU A 216 -8.64 5.84 -16.80
CA LEU A 216 -10.05 6.18 -16.89
C LEU A 216 -10.26 7.45 -17.74
N GLN A 217 -11.17 7.37 -18.71
CA GLN A 217 -11.53 8.46 -19.62
C GLN A 217 -12.93 9.01 -19.32
N ASP A 218 -13.83 8.18 -18.81
CA ASP A 218 -15.21 8.54 -18.53
C ASP A 218 -15.60 8.09 -17.11
N ALA A 219 -16.19 9.00 -16.34
CA ALA A 219 -16.68 8.69 -15.00
C ALA A 219 -17.82 7.68 -14.99
N GLU A 220 -18.54 7.49 -16.11
CA GLU A 220 -19.59 6.48 -16.25
C GLU A 220 -19.07 5.04 -16.22
N ASP A 221 -17.77 4.85 -16.43
CA ASP A 221 -17.11 3.54 -16.30
C ASP A 221 -16.86 3.14 -14.85
N VAL A 222 -17.09 4.04 -13.89
CA VAL A 222 -17.02 3.73 -12.45
C VAL A 222 -18.36 3.16 -11.99
N VAL A 223 -18.41 1.88 -11.69
CA VAL A 223 -19.65 1.18 -11.31
C VAL A 223 -19.59 0.78 -9.83
N ILE A 224 -20.44 1.43 -9.03
CA ILE A 224 -20.59 1.11 -7.60
C ILE A 224 -21.54 -0.06 -7.45
N ARG A 225 -21.05 -1.19 -6.91
CA ARG A 225 -21.87 -2.35 -6.55
C ARG A 225 -21.92 -2.52 -5.03
N HIS A 226 -23.09 -2.94 -4.53
CA HIS A 226 -23.31 -3.29 -3.11
C HIS A 226 -22.87 -2.21 -2.11
N SER A 227 -23.00 -0.92 -2.47
CA SER A 227 -22.56 0.23 -1.66
C SER A 227 -21.05 0.25 -1.35
N MET A 228 -20.24 -0.48 -2.10
CA MET A 228 -18.78 -0.48 -1.98
C MET A 228 -18.17 0.71 -2.74
N ILE A 229 -18.39 1.91 -2.23
CA ILE A 229 -17.93 3.16 -2.85
C ILE A 229 -16.39 3.21 -2.92
N THR A 230 -15.71 2.61 -1.95
CA THR A 230 -14.25 2.67 -1.81
C THR A 230 -13.50 1.78 -2.80
N ALA A 231 -14.14 0.73 -3.31
CA ALA A 231 -13.58 -0.21 -4.27
C ALA A 231 -14.62 -0.53 -5.36
N PRO A 232 -14.92 0.42 -6.25
CA PRO A 232 -15.86 0.21 -7.34
C PRO A 232 -15.29 -0.71 -8.41
N GLU A 233 -16.15 -1.33 -9.20
CA GLU A 233 -15.75 -1.94 -10.47
C GLU A 233 -15.43 -0.82 -11.47
N ILE A 234 -14.29 -0.92 -12.16
CA ILE A 234 -13.89 0.03 -13.20
C ILE A 234 -13.90 -0.71 -14.54
N ARG A 235 -14.81 -0.32 -15.42
CA ARG A 235 -14.88 -0.87 -16.78
C ARG A 235 -13.66 -0.40 -17.58
N GLY A 236 -13.13 -1.29 -18.39
CA GLY A 236 -12.01 -0.98 -19.27
C GLY A 236 -11.39 -2.24 -19.88
N ASP A 237 -10.46 -2.03 -20.77
CA ASP A 237 -9.63 -3.09 -21.36
C ASP A 237 -8.29 -3.13 -20.60
N VAL A 238 -8.17 -4.06 -19.66
CA VAL A 238 -6.97 -4.22 -18.83
C VAL A 238 -5.72 -4.44 -19.70
N ALA A 239 -5.82 -5.22 -20.78
CA ALA A 239 -4.68 -5.50 -21.64
C ALA A 239 -4.22 -4.23 -22.38
N ALA A 240 -5.16 -3.48 -22.96
CA ALA A 240 -4.86 -2.22 -23.63
C ALA A 240 -4.31 -1.18 -22.64
N ASN A 241 -4.90 -1.07 -21.44
CA ASN A 241 -4.47 -0.14 -20.41
C ASN A 241 -3.09 -0.51 -19.85
N THR A 242 -2.80 -1.80 -19.65
CA THR A 242 -1.46 -2.27 -19.26
C THR A 242 -0.43 -1.93 -20.33
N ALA A 243 -0.75 -2.17 -21.61
CA ALA A 243 0.14 -1.81 -22.71
C ALA A 243 0.39 -0.29 -22.82
N ALA A 244 -0.62 0.53 -22.48
CA ALA A 244 -0.47 1.98 -22.44
C ALA A 244 0.44 2.43 -21.29
N LEU A 245 0.27 1.88 -20.08
CA LEU A 245 1.16 2.17 -18.94
C LEU A 245 2.61 1.78 -19.24
N LEU A 246 2.83 0.67 -19.93
CA LEU A 246 4.18 0.21 -20.35
C LEU A 246 4.86 1.16 -21.36
N GLN A 247 4.20 2.18 -21.91
CA GLN A 247 4.90 3.20 -22.70
C GLN A 247 5.69 4.14 -21.78
N ASP A 248 5.24 4.32 -20.55
CA ASP A 248 5.80 5.30 -19.60
C ASP A 248 6.64 4.64 -18.48
N VAL A 249 6.40 3.36 -18.17
CA VAL A 249 7.10 2.64 -17.07
C VAL A 249 7.69 1.31 -17.56
N PRO A 250 8.86 0.91 -17.03
CA PRO A 250 9.49 -0.36 -17.42
C PRO A 250 8.69 -1.60 -17.08
N VAL A 251 7.95 -1.60 -15.96
CA VAL A 251 7.25 -2.79 -15.43
C VAL A 251 5.86 -2.45 -14.91
N VAL A 252 4.88 -3.26 -15.29
CA VAL A 252 3.51 -3.25 -14.72
C VAL A 252 3.18 -4.63 -14.18
N VAL A 253 2.75 -4.70 -12.93
CA VAL A 253 2.30 -5.94 -12.28
C VAL A 253 0.81 -5.86 -12.03
N VAL A 254 0.05 -6.71 -12.71
CA VAL A 254 -1.41 -6.82 -12.55
C VAL A 254 -1.72 -7.88 -11.52
N LYS A 255 -2.37 -7.48 -10.42
CA LYS A 255 -2.84 -8.37 -9.35
C LYS A 255 -4.20 -8.95 -9.76
N GLU A 256 -4.34 -10.27 -9.81
CA GLU A 256 -5.51 -10.98 -10.37
C GLU A 256 -6.26 -11.82 -9.31
N GLY A 257 -6.12 -11.46 -8.04
CA GLY A 257 -6.74 -12.14 -6.92
C GLY A 257 -6.32 -13.60 -6.80
N ALA A 258 -7.28 -14.52 -6.77
CA ALA A 258 -7.01 -15.96 -6.64
C ALA A 258 -6.23 -16.54 -7.84
N ARG A 259 -6.27 -15.89 -9.02
CA ARG A 259 -5.49 -16.31 -10.19
C ARG A 259 -3.99 -16.01 -10.02
N GLY A 260 -3.62 -15.16 -9.05
CA GLY A 260 -2.25 -14.73 -8.82
C GLY A 260 -1.95 -13.37 -9.43
N CYS A 261 -0.94 -13.26 -10.27
CA CYS A 261 -0.58 -12.00 -10.92
C CYS A 261 0.13 -12.24 -12.25
N THR A 262 0.15 -11.19 -13.08
CA THR A 262 0.93 -11.14 -14.31
C THR A 262 1.92 -9.99 -14.27
N VAL A 263 3.21 -10.28 -14.51
CA VAL A 263 4.28 -9.29 -14.61
C VAL A 263 4.52 -8.98 -16.08
N HIS A 264 4.30 -7.74 -16.47
CA HIS A 264 4.56 -7.22 -17.79
C HIS A 264 5.81 -6.35 -17.77
N GLN A 265 6.73 -6.58 -18.69
CA GLN A 265 7.97 -5.81 -18.86
C GLN A 265 8.03 -5.27 -20.28
N GLN A 266 8.57 -4.08 -20.47
CA GLN A 266 8.74 -3.51 -21.80
C GLN A 266 9.58 -4.45 -22.71
N GLY A 267 9.02 -4.80 -23.87
CA GLY A 267 9.72 -5.62 -24.87
C GLY A 267 9.88 -7.10 -24.54
N GLU A 268 9.34 -7.56 -23.39
CA GLU A 268 9.45 -8.94 -22.94
C GLU A 268 8.10 -9.66 -22.99
N VAL A 269 8.13 -10.98 -22.93
CA VAL A 269 6.93 -11.81 -22.78
C VAL A 269 6.43 -11.70 -21.33
N ALA A 270 5.13 -11.50 -21.15
CA ALA A 270 4.54 -11.42 -19.84
C ALA A 270 4.71 -12.73 -19.04
N ILE A 271 5.00 -12.59 -17.74
CA ILE A 271 5.21 -13.70 -16.83
C ILE A 271 3.95 -13.86 -15.98
N GLN A 272 3.17 -14.89 -16.23
CA GLN A 272 2.03 -15.24 -15.39
C GLN A 272 2.49 -16.11 -14.22
N VAL A 273 2.16 -15.69 -12.99
CA VAL A 273 2.52 -16.38 -11.75
C VAL A 273 1.25 -16.76 -11.00
N PRO A 274 0.92 -18.08 -10.90
CA PRO A 274 -0.32 -18.52 -10.28
C PRO A 274 -0.36 -18.21 -8.79
N GLY A 275 -1.58 -17.99 -8.27
CA GLY A 275 -1.86 -17.85 -6.85
C GLY A 275 -1.71 -19.16 -6.09
N PHE A 276 -1.86 -19.10 -4.77
CA PHE A 276 -1.91 -20.27 -3.89
C PHE A 276 -3.38 -20.54 -3.52
N PRO A 277 -3.83 -21.80 -3.63
CA PRO A 277 -5.18 -22.16 -3.22
C PRO A 277 -5.29 -22.15 -1.69
N VAL A 278 -6.13 -21.26 -1.15
CA VAL A 278 -6.38 -21.09 0.28
C VAL A 278 -7.85 -20.81 0.55
N GLU A 279 -8.31 -21.08 1.76
CA GLU A 279 -9.63 -20.66 2.21
C GLU A 279 -9.61 -19.17 2.57
N VAL A 280 -10.49 -18.38 1.93
CA VAL A 280 -10.50 -16.92 2.09
C VAL A 280 -11.47 -16.53 3.20
N LEU A 281 -10.97 -15.89 4.26
CA LEU A 281 -11.78 -15.26 5.31
C LEU A 281 -12.01 -13.77 5.03
N SER A 282 -10.99 -13.06 4.53
CA SER A 282 -11.07 -11.64 4.21
C SER A 282 -10.11 -11.31 3.09
N VAL A 283 -10.54 -10.51 2.11
CA VAL A 283 -9.66 -10.04 1.01
C VAL A 283 -8.86 -8.80 1.39
N LEU A 284 -9.10 -8.23 2.57
CA LEU A 284 -8.47 -7.00 3.03
C LEU A 284 -6.96 -7.20 3.24
N GLY A 285 -6.16 -6.27 2.75
CA GLY A 285 -4.71 -6.27 2.89
C GLY A 285 -3.96 -7.24 1.96
N ALA A 286 -4.67 -8.03 1.13
CA ALA A 286 -4.04 -8.97 0.19
C ALA A 286 -3.08 -8.28 -0.79
N GLY A 287 -3.51 -7.14 -1.36
CA GLY A 287 -2.70 -6.34 -2.28
C GLY A 287 -1.45 -5.77 -1.62
N ASP A 288 -1.58 -5.28 -0.38
CA ASP A 288 -0.47 -4.72 0.39
C ASP A 288 0.55 -5.81 0.78
N ALA A 289 0.06 -6.98 1.22
CA ALA A 289 0.91 -8.13 1.54
C ALA A 289 1.63 -8.65 0.28
N PHE A 290 0.93 -8.69 -0.87
CA PHE A 290 1.54 -8.99 -2.16
C PHE A 290 2.67 -8.00 -2.48
N ALA A 291 2.42 -6.69 -2.37
CA ALA A 291 3.43 -5.67 -2.64
C ALA A 291 4.64 -5.80 -1.70
N ALA A 292 4.42 -6.05 -0.39
CA ALA A 292 5.48 -6.28 0.57
C ALA A 292 6.35 -7.49 0.17
N GLY A 293 5.72 -8.61 -0.21
CA GLY A 293 6.41 -9.83 -0.66
C GLY A 293 7.20 -9.61 -1.95
N LEU A 294 6.58 -9.02 -2.98
CA LEU A 294 7.22 -8.74 -4.27
C LEU A 294 8.43 -7.83 -4.10
N VAL A 295 8.28 -6.70 -3.40
CA VAL A 295 9.38 -5.75 -3.15
C VAL A 295 10.49 -6.40 -2.33
N THR A 296 10.16 -7.20 -1.31
CA THR A 296 11.14 -7.96 -0.53
C THR A 296 11.92 -8.93 -1.41
N GLY A 297 11.26 -9.65 -2.32
CA GLY A 297 11.91 -10.54 -3.29
C GLY A 297 12.90 -9.79 -4.16
N ARG A 298 12.50 -8.65 -4.72
CA ARG A 298 13.38 -7.80 -5.54
C ARG A 298 14.58 -7.25 -4.75
N LEU A 299 14.36 -6.81 -3.52
CA LEU A 299 15.45 -6.37 -2.63
C LEU A 299 16.43 -7.49 -2.29
N ARG A 300 15.98 -8.74 -2.26
CA ARG A 300 16.83 -9.94 -2.08
C ARG A 300 17.49 -10.40 -3.38
N GLY A 301 17.28 -9.74 -4.50
CA GLY A 301 17.88 -10.07 -5.79
C GLY A 301 17.19 -11.23 -6.54
N LEU A 302 15.98 -11.62 -6.12
CA LEU A 302 15.19 -12.60 -6.85
C LEU A 302 14.73 -12.03 -8.21
N ASP A 303 14.55 -12.89 -9.20
CA ASP A 303 13.94 -12.49 -10.47
C ASP A 303 12.45 -12.12 -10.30
N TRP A 304 11.81 -11.67 -11.38
CA TRP A 304 10.42 -11.26 -11.33
C TRP A 304 9.46 -12.40 -11.00
N GLN A 305 9.69 -13.59 -11.54
CA GLN A 305 8.84 -14.76 -11.29
C GLN A 305 8.89 -15.17 -9.81
N ALA A 306 10.08 -15.30 -9.26
CA ALA A 306 10.28 -15.67 -7.85
C ALA A 306 9.76 -14.58 -6.90
N SER A 307 9.97 -13.29 -7.23
CA SER A 307 9.47 -12.17 -6.43
C SER A 307 7.94 -12.09 -6.44
N ALA A 308 7.31 -12.28 -7.60
CA ALA A 308 5.85 -12.32 -7.73
C ALA A 308 5.25 -13.53 -7.01
N ARG A 309 5.91 -14.71 -7.07
CA ARG A 309 5.51 -15.88 -6.29
C ARG A 309 5.56 -15.62 -4.78
N LEU A 310 6.60 -14.93 -4.31
CA LEU A 310 6.69 -14.49 -2.90
C LEU A 310 5.54 -13.55 -2.54
N GLY A 311 5.22 -12.59 -3.41
CA GLY A 311 4.07 -11.70 -3.26
C GLY A 311 2.75 -12.47 -3.18
N ASN A 312 2.50 -13.41 -4.09
CA ASN A 312 1.31 -14.27 -4.08
C ASN A 312 1.19 -15.09 -2.77
N ALA A 313 2.30 -15.60 -2.26
CA ALA A 313 2.30 -16.36 -1.00
C ALA A 313 1.93 -15.45 0.19
N CYS A 314 2.47 -14.22 0.25
CA CYS A 314 2.11 -13.25 1.27
C CYS A 314 0.63 -12.88 1.22
N GLY A 315 0.10 -12.59 0.03
CA GLY A 315 -1.31 -12.30 -0.19
C GLY A 315 -2.21 -13.48 0.22
N ALA A 316 -1.84 -14.70 -0.17
CA ALA A 316 -2.58 -15.92 0.17
C ALA A 316 -2.66 -16.15 1.70
N ILE A 317 -1.59 -15.89 2.43
CA ILE A 317 -1.60 -16.05 3.91
C ILE A 317 -2.50 -14.99 4.55
N VAL A 318 -2.42 -13.73 4.12
CA VAL A 318 -3.22 -12.64 4.72
C VAL A 318 -4.72 -12.90 4.56
N VAL A 319 -5.17 -13.40 3.41
CA VAL A 319 -6.61 -13.63 3.18
C VAL A 319 -7.21 -14.75 4.03
N THR A 320 -6.38 -15.58 4.68
CA THR A 320 -6.83 -16.58 5.67
C THR A 320 -7.02 -15.99 7.07
N ARG A 321 -6.81 -14.67 7.24
CA ARG A 321 -6.83 -13.95 8.52
C ARG A 321 -7.77 -12.75 8.45
N VAL A 322 -8.16 -12.24 9.62
CA VAL A 322 -9.02 -11.05 9.71
C VAL A 322 -8.19 -9.86 10.12
N GLY A 323 -7.67 -9.11 9.14
CA GLY A 323 -6.87 -7.92 9.40
C GLY A 323 -5.82 -7.66 8.32
N CYS A 324 -5.10 -6.53 8.42
CA CYS A 324 -4.09 -6.10 7.45
C CYS A 324 -2.66 -6.18 8.03
N ALA A 325 -2.09 -5.06 8.47
CA ALA A 325 -0.68 -4.96 8.88
C ALA A 325 -0.25 -6.01 9.91
N ASP A 326 -1.00 -6.10 11.01
CA ASP A 326 -0.72 -7.02 12.13
C ASP A 326 -0.85 -8.51 11.74
N PHE A 327 -1.41 -8.80 10.56
CA PHE A 327 -1.70 -10.14 10.07
C PHE A 327 -0.85 -10.54 8.85
N THR A 328 0.03 -9.65 8.37
CA THR A 328 1.00 -9.99 7.32
C THR A 328 1.93 -11.10 7.81
N PRO A 329 2.33 -12.03 6.93
CA PRO A 329 3.12 -13.19 7.34
C PRO A 329 4.56 -12.83 7.70
N THR A 330 5.16 -13.69 8.53
CA THR A 330 6.61 -13.75 8.72
C THR A 330 7.28 -14.49 7.56
N TRP A 331 8.60 -14.33 7.44
CA TRP A 331 9.38 -15.06 6.45
C TRP A 331 9.23 -16.60 6.57
N GLU A 332 9.19 -17.13 7.78
CA GLU A 332 9.04 -18.56 8.05
C GLU A 332 7.68 -19.10 7.60
N GLU A 333 6.59 -18.35 7.85
CA GLU A 333 5.25 -18.73 7.39
C GLU A 333 5.18 -18.78 5.86
N VAL A 334 5.79 -17.80 5.19
CA VAL A 334 5.84 -17.77 3.73
C VAL A 334 6.63 -18.95 3.16
N GLN A 335 7.79 -19.25 3.74
CA GLN A 335 8.59 -20.41 3.31
C GLN A 335 7.80 -21.71 3.46
N ARG A 336 7.10 -21.90 4.58
CA ARG A 336 6.26 -23.10 4.80
C ARG A 336 5.20 -23.25 3.71
N LEU A 337 4.47 -22.16 3.38
CA LEU A 337 3.48 -22.22 2.30
C LEU A 337 4.13 -22.54 0.95
N MET A 338 5.27 -21.92 0.64
CA MET A 338 5.98 -22.14 -0.63
C MET A 338 6.51 -23.58 -0.76
N ASP A 339 6.84 -24.22 0.36
CA ASP A 339 7.28 -25.62 0.43
C ASP A 339 6.09 -26.62 0.45
N GLY A 340 4.85 -26.14 0.35
CA GLY A 340 3.64 -26.96 0.36
C GLY A 340 3.24 -27.47 1.75
N LEU A 341 3.73 -26.83 2.82
CA LEU A 341 3.39 -27.17 4.21
C LEU A 341 2.21 -26.29 4.68
N GLU A 342 1.38 -26.84 5.59
CA GLU A 342 0.29 -26.05 6.17
C GLU A 342 0.83 -24.85 6.96
N VAL A 343 0.24 -23.70 6.74
CA VAL A 343 0.47 -22.49 7.53
C VAL A 343 -0.57 -22.50 8.66
N GLY A 344 -0.10 -22.49 9.91
CA GLY A 344 -0.98 -22.47 11.08
C GLY A 344 -1.87 -21.22 11.06
N THR A 345 -3.15 -21.41 11.37
CA THR A 345 -4.18 -20.37 11.51
C THR A 345 -3.99 -19.55 12.79
#